data_443e0d34d02c39514e180d2f22c01555
#
_entry.id   443e0d34d02c39514e180d2f22c01555
#
_cell.length_a   1.000
_cell.length_b   1.000
_cell.length_c   1.000
_cell.angle_alpha   90.00
_cell.angle_beta   90.00
_cell.angle_gamma   90.00
#
_symmetry.space_group_name_H-M   'P 1'
#
loop_
_entity.id
_entity.type
_entity.pdbx_description
1 polymer ?
#
loop_
_entity_poly.entity_id
_entity_poly.type
_entity_poly.pdbx_seq_one_letter_code
_entity_poly.pdbx_strand_id
1 'polypeptide(L)'
;MEQQKKKKRAVAFGLVAVVLIFWNLMQNTADQQKLKVACIGDELTFGTAVEEREDNCYPVQLQKYMEQAEKKYRIGNFGVEGAAVQKKSKKPYTKEERYESSTDYKAGLVVMMLGTNDTTEENWTDIDTFQKDYQSLIKGYQDLKSSPEIWLVTPPMIQSDGSTEMEERAKRVEEIKNAIETIGEKNKLTVLDLYSYSQKHPEWYQEDGVRLNKDGALAVADMVGDCIINKTK
;
A
#
# COMPACT_ATOMS: atom_id res chain seq x y z
N MET A 1 26.40 55.58 9.87
CA MET A 1 24.96 55.12 9.72
C MET A 1 24.87 53.84 8.87
N GLU A 2 25.57 53.70 7.78
CA GLU A 2 25.49 52.55 6.86
C GLU A 2 26.04 51.24 7.44
N GLN A 3 27.14 51.29 8.18
CA GLN A 3 27.69 50.08 8.86
C GLN A 3 26.77 49.52 9.94
N GLN A 4 26.01 50.33 10.67
CA GLN A 4 25.03 49.87 11.64
C GLN A 4 23.82 49.21 10.96
N LYS A 5 23.38 49.69 9.79
CA LYS A 5 22.32 49.07 8.98
C LYS A 5 22.77 47.72 8.43
N LYS A 6 24.03 47.57 7.98
CA LYS A 6 24.60 46.29 7.51
C LYS A 6 24.67 45.24 8.66
N LYS A 7 25.14 45.65 9.86
CA LYS A 7 25.16 44.78 11.04
C LYS A 7 23.75 44.34 11.47
N LYS A 8 22.76 45.24 11.49
CA LYS A 8 21.38 44.88 11.82
C LYS A 8 20.75 43.91 10.79
N ARG A 9 21.06 44.07 9.49
CA ARG A 9 20.61 43.14 8.44
C ARG A 9 21.29 41.77 8.57
N ALA A 10 22.58 41.69 8.85
CA ALA A 10 23.30 40.44 9.06
C ALA A 10 22.77 39.68 10.28
N VAL A 11 22.44 40.36 11.38
CA VAL A 11 21.84 39.74 12.58
C VAL A 11 20.42 39.24 12.29
N ALA A 12 19.63 40.01 11.53
CA ALA A 12 18.27 39.59 11.16
C ALA A 12 18.30 38.38 10.22
N PHE A 13 19.23 38.29 9.26
CA PHE A 13 19.41 37.11 8.40
C PHE A 13 19.86 35.87 9.20
N GLY A 14 20.77 36.05 10.17
CA GLY A 14 21.21 34.97 11.06
C GLY A 14 20.06 34.42 11.92
N LEU A 15 19.21 35.29 12.47
CA LEU A 15 18.03 34.87 13.24
C LEU A 15 17.01 34.10 12.39
N VAL A 16 16.73 34.55 11.18
CA VAL A 16 15.82 33.83 10.26
C VAL A 16 16.38 32.46 9.90
N ALA A 17 17.67 32.35 9.60
CA ALA A 17 18.30 31.06 9.30
C ALA A 17 18.23 30.08 10.51
N VAL A 18 18.46 30.56 11.72
CA VAL A 18 18.35 29.74 12.94
C VAL A 18 16.91 29.28 13.17
N VAL A 19 15.92 30.15 12.97
CA VAL A 19 14.50 29.80 13.10
C VAL A 19 14.10 28.75 12.06
N LEU A 20 14.56 28.87 10.81
CA LEU A 20 14.31 27.90 9.75
C LEU A 20 14.96 26.53 10.03
N ILE A 21 16.19 26.52 10.56
CA ILE A 21 16.89 25.28 10.95
C ILE A 21 16.13 24.63 12.14
N PHE A 22 15.73 25.42 13.14
CA PHE A 22 14.99 24.90 14.28
C PHE A 22 13.59 24.38 13.88
N TRP A 23 12.92 25.06 12.96
CA TRP A 23 11.65 24.61 12.38
C TRP A 23 11.81 23.31 11.62
N ASN A 24 12.85 23.17 10.79
CA ASN A 24 13.18 21.93 10.07
C ASN A 24 13.52 20.78 11.02
N LEU A 25 14.28 21.05 12.08
CA LEU A 25 14.61 20.05 13.10
C LEU A 25 13.35 19.62 13.88
N MET A 26 12.46 20.55 14.23
CA MET A 26 11.19 20.21 14.90
C MET A 26 10.24 19.42 13.99
N GLN A 27 10.16 19.76 12.71
CA GLN A 27 9.38 18.99 11.74
C GLN A 27 9.94 17.57 11.57
N ASN A 28 11.27 17.44 11.49
CA ASN A 28 11.93 16.14 11.34
C ASN A 28 11.74 15.24 12.57
N THR A 29 11.74 15.81 13.78
CA THR A 29 11.46 15.06 15.02
C THR A 29 9.98 14.68 15.14
N ALA A 30 9.06 15.54 14.72
CA ALA A 30 7.63 15.24 14.71
C ALA A 30 7.28 14.14 13.69
N ASP A 31 7.97 14.11 12.56
CA ASP A 31 7.79 13.09 11.52
C ASP A 31 8.38 11.72 11.93
N GLN A 32 9.45 11.71 12.74
CA GLN A 32 10.01 10.50 13.34
C GLN A 32 9.11 9.86 14.41
N GLN A 33 8.15 10.60 14.96
CA GLN A 33 7.19 10.10 15.95
C GLN A 33 5.94 9.46 15.33
N LYS A 34 5.75 9.59 14.00
CA LYS A 34 4.63 8.96 13.29
C LYS A 34 4.93 7.50 13.02
N LEU A 35 3.98 6.62 13.31
CA LEU A 35 4.05 5.24 12.89
C LEU A 35 3.93 5.17 11.36
N LYS A 36 4.92 4.57 10.71
CA LYS A 36 4.95 4.44 9.25
C LYS A 36 4.19 3.19 8.81
N VAL A 37 3.32 3.36 7.82
CA VAL A 37 2.61 2.25 7.16
C VAL A 37 3.06 2.20 5.71
N ALA A 38 3.57 1.05 5.27
CA ALA A 38 3.89 0.81 3.88
C ALA A 38 2.75 0.05 3.20
N CYS A 39 2.05 0.69 2.27
CA CYS A 39 1.08 0.05 1.41
C CYS A 39 1.82 -0.50 0.19
N ILE A 40 2.00 -1.81 0.13
CA ILE A 40 2.65 -2.49 -0.99
C ILE A 40 1.62 -3.22 -1.84
N GLY A 41 1.85 -3.29 -3.14
CA GLY A 41 0.88 -3.90 -4.04
C GLY A 41 1.16 -3.63 -5.51
N ASP A 42 0.14 -3.88 -6.30
CA ASP A 42 0.09 -3.68 -7.74
C ASP A 42 -0.54 -2.33 -8.15
N GLU A 43 -1.21 -2.27 -9.31
CA GLU A 43 -1.93 -1.09 -9.80
C GLU A 43 -3.07 -0.65 -8.87
N LEU A 44 -3.67 -1.56 -8.11
CA LEU A 44 -4.74 -1.21 -7.17
C LEU A 44 -4.18 -0.37 -6.02
N THR A 45 -2.97 -0.70 -5.56
CA THR A 45 -2.25 0.10 -4.56
C THR A 45 -1.65 1.36 -5.17
N PHE A 46 -1.08 1.27 -6.37
CA PHE A 46 -0.57 2.44 -7.07
C PHE A 46 -1.69 3.46 -7.32
N GLY A 47 -2.89 3.00 -7.63
CA GLY A 47 -4.06 3.81 -7.96
C GLY A 47 -4.20 4.08 -9.46
N THR A 48 -3.78 3.12 -10.33
CA THR A 48 -3.95 3.22 -11.78
C THR A 48 -5.45 3.32 -12.11
N ALA A 49 -5.79 4.25 -12.98
CA ALA A 49 -7.16 4.56 -13.42
C ALA A 49 -8.09 5.12 -12.32
N VAL A 50 -7.60 5.37 -11.11
CA VAL A 50 -8.35 6.13 -10.11
C VAL A 50 -8.36 7.61 -10.53
N GLU A 51 -9.54 8.20 -10.64
CA GLU A 51 -9.69 9.63 -10.96
C GLU A 51 -8.99 10.49 -9.92
N GLU A 52 -8.25 11.51 -10.38
CA GLU A 52 -7.43 12.37 -9.50
C GLU A 52 -6.57 11.52 -8.53
N ARG A 53 -5.82 10.59 -9.08
CA ARG A 53 -5.02 9.59 -8.35
C ARG A 53 -4.26 10.17 -7.15
N GLU A 54 -3.66 11.35 -7.31
CA GLU A 54 -2.85 12.01 -6.26
C GLU A 54 -3.66 12.33 -5.00
N ASP A 55 -4.99 12.37 -5.13
CA ASP A 55 -5.92 12.62 -4.04
C ASP A 55 -6.73 11.38 -3.64
N ASN A 56 -6.91 10.42 -4.53
CA ASN A 56 -7.95 9.39 -4.40
C ASN A 56 -7.45 7.95 -4.42
N CYS A 57 -6.15 7.66 -4.68
CA CYS A 57 -5.67 6.29 -4.49
C CYS A 57 -5.75 5.88 -3.01
N TYR A 58 -5.97 4.58 -2.72
CA TYR A 58 -6.29 4.15 -1.36
C TYR A 58 -5.23 4.54 -0.30
N PRO A 59 -3.92 4.54 -0.57
CA PRO A 59 -2.95 4.97 0.45
C PRO A 59 -3.08 6.45 0.82
N VAL A 60 -3.47 7.31 -0.13
CA VAL A 60 -3.74 8.74 0.14
C VAL A 60 -5.04 8.91 0.92
N GLN A 61 -6.08 8.16 0.55
CA GLN A 61 -7.35 8.16 1.30
C GLN A 61 -7.13 7.63 2.73
N LEU A 62 -6.33 6.60 2.92
CA LEU A 62 -5.96 6.10 4.24
C LEU A 62 -5.21 7.15 5.06
N GLN A 63 -4.32 7.94 4.44
CA GLN A 63 -3.66 9.06 5.12
C GLN A 63 -4.70 10.09 5.62
N LYS A 64 -5.65 10.47 4.75
CA LYS A 64 -6.74 11.39 5.11
C LYS A 64 -7.62 10.81 6.23
N TYR A 65 -7.94 9.52 6.16
CA TYR A 65 -8.70 8.81 7.20
C TYR A 65 -7.99 8.87 8.57
N MET A 66 -6.69 8.59 8.60
CA MET A 66 -5.91 8.66 9.84
C MET A 66 -5.81 10.09 10.40
N GLU A 67 -5.71 11.10 9.55
CA GLU A 67 -5.69 12.51 9.94
C GLU A 67 -7.03 12.95 10.55
N GLN A 68 -8.15 12.55 9.94
CA GLN A 68 -9.50 12.81 10.48
C GLN A 68 -9.73 12.12 11.83
N ALA A 69 -9.14 10.95 12.03
CA ALA A 69 -9.17 10.23 13.31
C ALA A 69 -8.12 10.74 14.32
N GLU A 70 -7.44 11.85 14.02
CA GLU A 70 -6.38 12.47 14.86
C GLU A 70 -5.22 11.48 15.20
N LYS A 71 -4.98 10.51 14.32
CA LYS A 71 -3.91 9.51 14.50
C LYS A 71 -2.63 9.92 13.77
N LYS A 72 -1.50 9.77 14.45
CA LYS A 72 -0.18 10.15 13.92
C LYS A 72 0.43 9.02 13.10
N TYR A 73 -0.05 8.85 11.87
CA TYR A 73 0.49 7.90 10.91
C TYR A 73 1.12 8.61 9.72
N ARG A 74 2.04 7.93 9.06
CA ARG A 74 2.60 8.32 7.76
C ARG A 74 2.44 7.15 6.81
N ILE A 75 1.59 7.31 5.82
CA ILE A 75 1.26 6.27 4.86
C ILE A 75 2.15 6.44 3.61
N GLY A 76 2.85 5.38 3.20
CA GLY A 76 3.64 5.34 1.97
C GLY A 76 2.96 4.45 0.93
N ASN A 77 2.87 4.94 -0.31
CA ASN A 77 2.39 4.17 -1.45
C ASN A 77 3.58 3.54 -2.19
N PHE A 78 3.67 2.21 -2.14
CA PHE A 78 4.70 1.41 -2.83
C PHE A 78 4.07 0.46 -3.86
N GLY A 79 2.89 0.80 -4.37
CA GLY A 79 2.25 0.09 -5.46
C GLY A 79 3.03 0.21 -6.76
N VAL A 80 2.99 -0.86 -7.56
CA VAL A 80 3.63 -0.95 -8.89
C VAL A 80 2.65 -1.51 -9.89
N GLU A 81 2.30 -0.71 -10.88
CA GLU A 81 1.40 -1.16 -11.96
C GLU A 81 1.91 -2.42 -12.64
N GLY A 82 1.06 -3.43 -12.77
CA GLY A 82 1.37 -4.70 -13.41
C GLY A 82 2.23 -5.67 -12.58
N ALA A 83 2.55 -5.32 -11.32
CA ALA A 83 3.36 -6.20 -10.50
C ALA A 83 2.62 -7.46 -10.04
N ALA A 84 3.32 -8.57 -10.01
CA ALA A 84 2.84 -9.86 -9.55
C ALA A 84 3.74 -10.42 -8.43
N VAL A 85 3.21 -11.39 -7.70
CA VAL A 85 3.91 -12.10 -6.63
C VAL A 85 4.89 -13.11 -7.18
N GLN A 86 4.45 -13.89 -8.19
CA GLN A 86 5.25 -15.00 -8.74
C GLN A 86 6.55 -14.49 -9.35
N LYS A 87 7.68 -15.07 -8.90
CA LYS A 87 9.02 -14.63 -9.29
C LYS A 87 9.34 -14.84 -10.78
N LYS A 88 8.57 -15.70 -11.43
CA LYS A 88 8.69 -15.99 -12.89
C LYS A 88 7.74 -15.14 -13.73
N SER A 89 6.88 -14.32 -13.12
CA SER A 89 6.01 -13.40 -13.83
C SER A 89 6.82 -12.39 -14.65
N LYS A 90 6.16 -11.70 -15.56
CA LYS A 90 6.81 -10.64 -16.36
C LYS A 90 7.33 -9.50 -15.50
N LYS A 91 6.66 -9.22 -14.38
CA LYS A 91 6.99 -8.10 -13.47
C LYS A 91 6.88 -8.53 -12.00
N PRO A 92 7.86 -9.31 -11.50
CA PRO A 92 7.86 -9.71 -10.10
C PRO A 92 8.05 -8.49 -9.19
N TYR A 93 7.15 -8.26 -8.25
CA TYR A 93 7.20 -7.13 -7.32
C TYR A 93 8.56 -7.00 -6.60
N THR A 94 9.17 -8.13 -6.25
CA THR A 94 10.48 -8.18 -5.56
C THR A 94 11.66 -7.70 -6.40
N LYS A 95 11.48 -7.45 -7.71
CA LYS A 95 12.50 -6.89 -8.61
C LYS A 95 12.30 -5.41 -8.92
N GLU A 96 11.26 -4.80 -8.36
CA GLU A 96 10.91 -3.41 -8.62
C GLU A 96 11.59 -2.48 -7.61
N GLU A 97 11.98 -1.29 -8.06
CA GLU A 97 12.57 -0.24 -7.21
C GLU A 97 11.67 0.12 -6.01
N ARG A 98 10.35 0.03 -6.20
CA ARG A 98 9.38 0.28 -5.13
C ARG A 98 9.46 -0.76 -4.02
N TYR A 99 9.82 -2.01 -4.31
CA TYR A 99 10.07 -3.01 -3.29
C TYR A 99 11.26 -2.59 -2.40
N GLU A 100 12.40 -2.22 -3.01
CA GLU A 100 13.57 -1.74 -2.27
C GLU A 100 13.22 -0.50 -1.43
N SER A 101 12.55 0.48 -2.04
CA SER A 101 12.10 1.70 -1.34
C SER A 101 11.18 1.39 -0.16
N SER A 102 10.30 0.39 -0.27
CA SER A 102 9.39 -0.03 0.80
C SER A 102 10.12 -0.69 1.96
N THR A 103 11.17 -1.49 1.68
CA THR A 103 12.00 -2.12 2.72
C THR A 103 12.84 -1.08 3.47
N ASP A 104 13.33 -0.05 2.77
CA ASP A 104 14.08 1.07 3.35
C ASP A 104 13.21 2.08 4.10
N TYR A 105 11.90 2.05 3.89
CA TYR A 105 10.96 2.98 4.52
C TYR A 105 10.89 2.85 6.04
N LYS A 106 11.34 1.70 6.60
CA LYS A 106 11.29 1.38 8.03
C LYS A 106 9.87 1.48 8.59
N ALA A 107 8.94 0.84 7.91
CA ALA A 107 7.56 0.76 8.34
C ALA A 107 7.44 -0.01 9.66
N GLY A 108 6.46 0.38 10.48
CA GLY A 108 5.99 -0.41 11.63
C GLY A 108 4.82 -1.31 11.25
N LEU A 109 4.14 -1.00 10.13
CA LEU A 109 3.07 -1.82 9.55
C LEU A 109 3.26 -1.89 8.03
N VAL A 110 3.17 -3.08 7.48
CA VAL A 110 3.10 -3.34 6.03
C VAL A 110 1.71 -3.86 5.70
N VAL A 111 1.00 -3.18 4.81
CA VAL A 111 -0.27 -3.62 4.24
C VAL A 111 0.02 -4.14 2.83
N MET A 112 -0.18 -5.43 2.62
CA MET A 112 0.21 -6.14 1.41
C MET A 112 -1.05 -6.54 0.63
N MET A 113 -1.25 -5.96 -0.56
CA MET A 113 -2.35 -6.28 -1.48
C MET A 113 -1.76 -6.60 -2.87
N LEU A 114 -1.55 -7.87 -3.14
CA LEU A 114 -0.97 -8.42 -4.37
C LEU A 114 -1.68 -9.72 -4.76
N GLY A 115 -1.64 -10.04 -6.04
CA GLY A 115 -2.18 -11.27 -6.60
C GLY A 115 -3.09 -11.07 -7.81
N THR A 116 -3.54 -9.83 -8.06
CA THR A 116 -4.41 -9.52 -9.21
C THR A 116 -3.74 -9.84 -10.54
N ASN A 117 -2.47 -9.46 -10.69
CA ASN A 117 -1.73 -9.72 -11.94
C ASN A 117 -1.22 -11.15 -12.06
N ASP A 118 -1.13 -11.88 -10.96
CA ASP A 118 -0.83 -13.31 -10.99
C ASP A 118 -1.92 -14.10 -11.70
N THR A 119 -3.13 -13.57 -11.83
CA THR A 119 -4.27 -14.24 -12.49
C THR A 119 -4.15 -14.28 -14.00
N THR A 120 -3.30 -13.46 -14.63
CA THR A 120 -3.15 -13.44 -16.09
C THR A 120 -2.47 -14.70 -16.59
N GLU A 121 -2.80 -15.16 -17.80
CA GLU A 121 -2.22 -16.38 -18.37
C GLU A 121 -0.68 -16.33 -18.43
N GLU A 122 -0.15 -15.17 -18.74
CA GLU A 122 1.30 -14.96 -18.87
C GLU A 122 2.08 -14.98 -17.54
N ASN A 123 1.42 -14.73 -16.43
CA ASN A 123 2.04 -14.71 -15.11
C ASN A 123 1.71 -15.95 -14.26
N TRP A 124 0.62 -16.63 -14.60
CA TRP A 124 0.14 -17.77 -13.82
C TRP A 124 1.00 -19.02 -14.08
N THR A 125 1.55 -19.60 -13.04
CA THR A 125 2.16 -20.93 -13.07
C THR A 125 1.21 -21.95 -12.47
N ASP A 126 0.99 -21.87 -11.16
CA ASP A 126 0.08 -22.67 -10.35
C ASP A 126 -0.04 -22.05 -8.95
N ILE A 127 -1.00 -22.54 -8.17
CA ILE A 127 -1.28 -22.01 -6.83
C ILE A 127 -0.18 -22.33 -5.82
N ASP A 128 0.50 -23.44 -5.94
CA ASP A 128 1.60 -23.83 -5.04
C ASP A 128 2.81 -22.90 -5.22
N THR A 129 3.12 -22.56 -6.48
CA THR A 129 4.15 -21.57 -6.82
C THR A 129 3.78 -20.20 -6.28
N PHE A 130 2.53 -19.76 -6.45
CA PHE A 130 2.04 -18.52 -5.86
C PHE A 130 2.23 -18.49 -4.34
N GLN A 131 1.74 -19.52 -3.63
CA GLN A 131 1.87 -19.61 -2.17
C GLN A 131 3.32 -19.53 -1.69
N LYS A 132 4.21 -20.27 -2.37
CA LYS A 132 5.64 -20.27 -2.04
C LYS A 132 6.28 -18.89 -2.21
N ASP A 133 5.98 -18.23 -3.33
CA ASP A 133 6.55 -16.93 -3.63
C ASP A 133 5.95 -15.84 -2.74
N TYR A 134 4.66 -15.92 -2.41
CA TYR A 134 4.00 -15.01 -1.46
C TYR A 134 4.59 -15.14 -0.05
N GLN A 135 4.80 -16.38 0.44
CA GLN A 135 5.48 -16.62 1.72
C GLN A 135 6.91 -16.08 1.72
N SER A 136 7.63 -16.22 0.60
CA SER A 136 8.98 -15.65 0.44
C SER A 136 8.95 -14.11 0.52
N LEU A 137 7.94 -13.47 -0.05
CA LEU A 137 7.74 -12.01 0.02
C LEU A 137 7.45 -11.58 1.47
N ILE A 138 6.53 -12.26 2.17
CA ILE A 138 6.22 -12.03 3.58
C ILE A 138 7.50 -12.14 4.43
N LYS A 139 8.27 -13.21 4.23
CA LYS A 139 9.53 -13.42 4.94
C LYS A 139 10.52 -12.29 4.71
N GLY A 140 10.61 -11.76 3.49
CA GLY A 140 11.46 -10.60 3.19
C GLY A 140 11.17 -9.39 4.08
N TYR A 141 9.89 -9.12 4.39
CA TYR A 141 9.50 -8.05 5.32
C TYR A 141 9.70 -8.43 6.79
N GLN A 142 9.44 -9.69 7.16
CA GLN A 142 9.66 -10.18 8.54
C GLN A 142 11.13 -10.10 8.97
N ASP A 143 12.05 -10.31 8.02
CA ASP A 143 13.50 -10.28 8.27
C ASP A 143 14.06 -8.83 8.38
N LEU A 144 13.25 -7.79 8.17
CA LEU A 144 13.68 -6.39 8.31
C LEU A 144 13.96 -6.03 9.77
N LYS A 145 14.98 -5.20 9.99
CA LYS A 145 15.33 -4.69 11.32
C LYS A 145 14.20 -3.89 11.98
N SER A 146 13.30 -3.29 11.20
CA SER A 146 12.12 -2.57 11.71
C SER A 146 11.06 -3.52 12.29
N SER A 147 11.17 -4.83 12.00
CA SER A 147 10.23 -5.87 12.44
C SER A 147 8.76 -5.44 12.28
N PRO A 148 8.34 -5.08 11.07
CA PRO A 148 7.00 -4.55 10.86
C PRO A 148 5.94 -5.61 11.16
N GLU A 149 4.81 -5.18 11.67
CA GLU A 149 3.60 -5.98 11.57
C GLU A 149 3.20 -6.13 10.10
N ILE A 150 2.68 -7.27 9.69
CA ILE A 150 2.27 -7.52 8.30
C ILE A 150 0.78 -7.86 8.28
N TRP A 151 0.04 -7.10 7.49
CA TRP A 151 -1.37 -7.36 7.20
C TRP A 151 -1.50 -7.73 5.73
N LEU A 152 -2.27 -8.75 5.47
CA LEU A 152 -2.59 -9.21 4.13
C LEU A 152 -3.97 -8.70 3.76
N VAL A 153 -4.11 -8.18 2.54
CA VAL A 153 -5.41 -7.83 1.95
C VAL A 153 -5.59 -8.75 0.75
N THR A 154 -6.69 -9.49 0.71
CA THR A 154 -7.00 -10.30 -0.47
C THR A 154 -7.25 -9.37 -1.66
N PRO A 155 -6.82 -9.73 -2.89
CA PRO A 155 -7.24 -8.97 -4.06
C PRO A 155 -8.76 -8.93 -4.16
N PRO A 156 -9.37 -7.86 -4.69
CA PRO A 156 -10.80 -7.81 -4.93
C PRO A 156 -11.21 -8.87 -5.97
N MET A 157 -12.48 -9.23 -6.00
CA MET A 157 -13.05 -10.09 -7.03
C MET A 157 -12.76 -9.49 -8.43
N ILE A 158 -12.53 -10.34 -9.41
CA ILE A 158 -12.47 -9.92 -10.82
C ILE A 158 -13.84 -10.13 -11.45
N GLN A 159 -14.40 -9.08 -12.02
CA GLN A 159 -15.69 -9.16 -12.74
C GLN A 159 -15.45 -9.78 -14.11
N SER A 160 -16.17 -10.85 -14.43
CA SER A 160 -16.10 -11.45 -15.77
C SER A 160 -17.06 -10.73 -16.73
N ASP A 161 -16.56 -10.47 -17.93
CA ASP A 161 -17.34 -9.99 -19.07
C ASP A 161 -17.90 -11.15 -19.93
N GLY A 162 -17.73 -12.39 -19.48
CA GLY A 162 -18.11 -13.62 -20.18
C GLY A 162 -17.05 -14.13 -21.15
N SER A 163 -15.91 -13.46 -21.29
CA SER A 163 -14.77 -13.99 -22.04
C SER A 163 -14.07 -15.11 -21.26
N THR A 164 -13.49 -16.09 -21.98
CA THR A 164 -12.75 -17.19 -21.37
C THR A 164 -11.60 -16.69 -20.51
N GLU A 165 -10.91 -15.65 -20.94
CA GLU A 165 -9.80 -15.04 -20.18
C GLU A 165 -10.29 -14.52 -18.83
N MET A 166 -11.35 -13.73 -18.81
CA MET A 166 -11.85 -13.12 -17.57
C MET A 166 -12.48 -14.16 -16.64
N GLU A 167 -13.12 -15.21 -17.19
CA GLU A 167 -13.59 -16.34 -16.38
C GLU A 167 -12.45 -17.09 -15.69
N GLU A 168 -11.35 -17.37 -16.40
CA GLU A 168 -10.18 -18.00 -15.80
C GLU A 168 -9.49 -17.10 -14.78
N ARG A 169 -9.41 -15.80 -15.02
CA ARG A 169 -8.87 -14.84 -14.05
C ARG A 169 -9.74 -14.77 -12.79
N ALA A 170 -11.07 -14.78 -12.95
CA ALA A 170 -12.00 -14.80 -11.80
C ALA A 170 -11.84 -16.07 -10.95
N LYS A 171 -11.63 -17.24 -11.56
CA LYS A 171 -11.34 -18.48 -10.82
C LYS A 171 -9.99 -18.40 -10.09
N ARG A 172 -8.94 -17.95 -10.76
CA ARG A 172 -7.59 -17.83 -10.18
C ARG A 172 -7.55 -16.83 -9.02
N VAL A 173 -8.27 -15.71 -9.10
CA VAL A 173 -8.31 -14.75 -7.97
C VAL A 173 -9.00 -15.33 -6.75
N GLU A 174 -10.00 -16.20 -6.92
CA GLU A 174 -10.63 -16.92 -5.82
C GLU A 174 -9.67 -17.94 -5.18
N GLU A 175 -8.91 -18.69 -5.99
CA GLU A 175 -7.85 -19.58 -5.50
C GLU A 175 -6.78 -18.80 -4.72
N ILE A 176 -6.36 -17.65 -5.24
CA ILE A 176 -5.39 -16.74 -4.61
C ILE A 176 -5.93 -16.21 -3.27
N LYS A 177 -7.19 -15.78 -3.23
CA LYS A 177 -7.86 -15.37 -1.99
C LYS A 177 -7.78 -16.45 -0.92
N ASN A 178 -8.18 -17.69 -1.25
CA ASN A 178 -8.13 -18.83 -0.34
C ASN A 178 -6.68 -19.16 0.11
N ALA A 179 -5.72 -19.02 -0.79
CA ALA A 179 -4.30 -19.20 -0.48
C ALA A 179 -3.79 -18.13 0.51
N ILE A 180 -4.14 -16.86 0.31
CA ILE A 180 -3.77 -15.75 1.20
C ILE A 180 -4.36 -15.95 2.60
N GLU A 181 -5.62 -16.37 2.71
CA GLU A 181 -6.23 -16.70 4.00
C GLU A 181 -5.50 -17.84 4.72
N THR A 182 -5.21 -18.92 4.00
CA THR A 182 -4.44 -20.05 4.53
C THR A 182 -3.05 -19.64 5.01
N ILE A 183 -2.37 -18.77 4.24
CA ILE A 183 -1.06 -18.21 4.63
C ILE A 183 -1.20 -17.34 5.88
N GLY A 184 -2.22 -16.51 5.94
CA GLY A 184 -2.50 -15.66 7.09
C GLY A 184 -2.73 -16.47 8.37
N GLU A 185 -3.56 -17.49 8.31
CA GLU A 185 -3.82 -18.40 9.45
C GLU A 185 -2.53 -19.10 9.93
N LYS A 186 -1.78 -19.72 9.01
CA LYS A 186 -0.54 -20.42 9.34
C LYS A 186 0.51 -19.53 9.98
N ASN A 187 0.60 -18.27 9.54
CA ASN A 187 1.60 -17.32 10.03
C ASN A 187 1.05 -16.38 11.13
N LYS A 188 -0.21 -16.54 11.54
CA LYS A 188 -0.92 -15.70 12.53
C LYS A 188 -0.88 -14.20 12.12
N LEU A 189 -1.08 -13.93 10.85
CA LEU A 189 -1.16 -12.58 10.30
C LEU A 189 -2.61 -12.12 10.21
N THR A 190 -2.84 -10.83 10.32
CA THR A 190 -4.14 -10.23 10.05
C THR A 190 -4.43 -10.32 8.55
N VAL A 191 -5.61 -10.82 8.19
CA VAL A 191 -6.11 -10.86 6.81
C VAL A 191 -7.37 -10.01 6.71
N LEU A 192 -7.41 -9.11 5.75
CA LEU A 192 -8.57 -8.31 5.38
C LEU A 192 -9.16 -8.89 4.09
N ASP A 193 -10.39 -9.41 4.16
CA ASP A 193 -11.06 -10.06 3.05
C ASP A 193 -11.77 -9.03 2.15
N LEU A 194 -10.98 -8.35 1.31
CA LEU A 194 -11.50 -7.44 0.30
C LEU A 194 -12.27 -8.19 -0.80
N TYR A 195 -11.87 -9.43 -1.11
CA TYR A 195 -12.54 -10.24 -2.14
C TYR A 195 -14.03 -10.38 -1.85
N SER A 196 -14.39 -10.90 -0.68
CA SER A 196 -15.80 -11.11 -0.30
C SER A 196 -16.56 -9.80 -0.13
N TYR A 197 -15.86 -8.73 0.28
CA TYR A 197 -16.46 -7.43 0.42
C TYR A 197 -16.80 -6.83 -0.96
N SER A 198 -15.88 -6.90 -1.90
CA SER A 198 -16.04 -6.36 -3.25
C SER A 198 -17.09 -7.08 -4.10
N GLN A 199 -17.42 -8.36 -3.79
CA GLN A 199 -18.50 -9.10 -4.46
C GLN A 199 -19.86 -8.40 -4.38
N LYS A 200 -20.08 -7.60 -3.35
CA LYS A 200 -21.35 -6.89 -3.11
C LYS A 200 -21.39 -5.50 -3.75
N HIS A 201 -20.30 -5.10 -4.37
CA HIS A 201 -20.05 -3.74 -4.84
C HIS A 201 -19.54 -3.71 -6.28
N PRO A 202 -20.35 -4.15 -7.26
CA PRO A 202 -19.94 -4.13 -8.67
C PRO A 202 -19.66 -2.71 -9.18
N GLU A 203 -20.21 -1.69 -8.52
CA GLU A 203 -20.01 -0.28 -8.83
C GLU A 203 -18.61 0.26 -8.49
N TRP A 204 -17.78 -0.51 -7.78
CA TRP A 204 -16.42 -0.08 -7.39
C TRP A 204 -15.38 -0.25 -8.48
N TYR A 205 -15.76 -0.85 -9.60
CA TYR A 205 -14.81 -1.20 -10.64
C TYR A 205 -14.81 -0.22 -11.81
N GLN A 206 -13.69 -0.17 -12.50
CA GLN A 206 -13.60 0.41 -13.84
C GLN A 206 -14.28 -0.53 -14.85
N GLU A 207 -14.41 -0.06 -16.10
CA GLU A 207 -15.03 -0.84 -17.19
C GLU A 207 -14.32 -2.19 -17.47
N ASP A 208 -13.06 -2.33 -17.08
CA ASP A 208 -12.28 -3.56 -17.25
C ASP A 208 -12.61 -4.67 -16.23
N GLY A 209 -13.44 -4.37 -15.24
CA GLY A 209 -13.83 -5.35 -14.20
C GLY A 209 -12.71 -5.80 -13.26
N VAL A 210 -11.54 -5.16 -13.33
CA VAL A 210 -10.32 -5.51 -12.55
C VAL A 210 -9.88 -4.36 -11.67
N ARG A 211 -9.74 -3.16 -12.25
CA ARG A 211 -9.24 -1.98 -11.53
C ARG A 211 -10.35 -1.32 -10.73
N LEU A 212 -9.99 -0.83 -9.56
CA LEU A 212 -10.93 -0.08 -8.73
C LEU A 212 -11.03 1.37 -9.20
N ASN A 213 -12.23 1.92 -9.12
CA ASN A 213 -12.47 3.35 -9.23
C ASN A 213 -12.23 4.06 -7.90
N LYS A 214 -12.58 5.34 -7.81
CA LYS A 214 -12.42 6.16 -6.62
C LYS A 214 -13.15 5.59 -5.39
N ASP A 215 -14.38 5.10 -5.57
CA ASP A 215 -15.19 4.58 -4.47
C ASP A 215 -14.63 3.23 -3.96
N GLY A 216 -14.17 2.37 -4.88
CA GLY A 216 -13.46 1.15 -4.51
C GLY A 216 -12.13 1.42 -3.78
N ALA A 217 -11.37 2.42 -4.23
CA ALA A 217 -10.14 2.82 -3.55
C ALA A 217 -10.43 3.38 -2.14
N LEU A 218 -11.50 4.16 -1.96
CA LEU A 218 -11.95 4.64 -0.65
C LEU A 218 -12.35 3.48 0.26
N ALA A 219 -13.09 2.51 -0.25
CA ALA A 219 -13.51 1.34 0.53
C ALA A 219 -12.31 0.52 1.06
N VAL A 220 -11.23 0.38 0.26
CA VAL A 220 -9.98 -0.22 0.75
C VAL A 220 -9.36 0.61 1.87
N ALA A 221 -9.33 1.93 1.72
CA ALA A 221 -8.78 2.82 2.75
C ALA A 221 -9.57 2.73 4.06
N ASP A 222 -10.90 2.73 4.00
CA ASP A 222 -11.78 2.61 5.16
C ASP A 222 -11.58 1.26 5.86
N MET A 223 -11.55 0.15 5.11
CA MET A 223 -11.31 -1.19 5.66
C MET A 223 -10.00 -1.27 6.44
N VAL A 224 -8.91 -0.77 5.85
CA VAL A 224 -7.59 -0.76 6.51
C VAL A 224 -7.60 0.21 7.70
N GLY A 225 -8.19 1.39 7.53
CA GLY A 225 -8.30 2.42 8.57
C GLY A 225 -9.06 1.96 9.80
N ASP A 226 -10.22 1.36 9.60
CA ASP A 226 -11.04 0.78 10.67
C ASP A 226 -10.28 -0.29 11.45
N CYS A 227 -9.56 -1.16 10.73
CA CYS A 227 -8.75 -2.21 11.36
C CYS A 227 -7.62 -1.61 12.21
N ILE A 228 -6.93 -0.57 11.73
CA ILE A 228 -5.90 0.14 12.51
C ILE A 228 -6.51 0.75 13.78
N ILE A 229 -7.65 1.44 13.67
CA ILE A 229 -8.29 2.11 14.81
C ILE A 229 -8.78 1.10 15.84
N ASN A 230 -9.42 0.02 15.40
CA ASN A 230 -9.96 -1.00 16.30
C ASN A 230 -8.86 -1.76 17.06
N LYS A 231 -7.68 -1.91 16.47
CA LYS A 231 -6.53 -2.55 17.11
C LYS A 231 -5.80 -1.65 18.12
N THR A 232 -6.00 -0.34 18.02
CA THR A 232 -5.34 0.67 18.88
C THR A 232 -6.25 1.16 20.01
N LYS A 233 -7.44 0.62 20.16
CA LYS A 233 -8.34 0.78 21.31
C LYS A 233 -8.03 -0.26 22.38
#